data_faa9bc1fe67151b2b20c7b12cc84b06e
#
_entry.id   faa9bc1fe67151b2b20c7b12cc84b06e
#
_cell.length_a   1.000
_cell.length_b   1.000
_cell.length_c   1.000
_cell.angle_alpha   90.00
_cell.angle_beta   90.00
_cell.angle_gamma   90.00
#
_symmetry.space_group_name_H-M   'P 1'
#
loop_
_entity.id
_entity.type
_entity.pdbx_description
1 polymer ?
#
loop_
_entity_poly.entity_id
_entity_poly.type
_entity_poly.pdbx_seq_one_letter_code
_entity_poly.pdbx_strand_id
1 'polypeptide(L)'
;MQANAVRLYVSQTPIIRKAKGGKIMTLFAERQKRINDAISLREPDRVPIMAGGQCYPVYNAGYSIADVVYDFDKYAESTIKFMTQYEPDAASGGITIPGQGSVLERIRPKNLIWPGAPGGRISKNSTQQFLEYAVLQEEDMEFFMEDYTGWLLTKGYPAVSGLLEPFREWDFSPNFLDSHFRGLIQMISTPASREMIRTIWEISDAMTKLDEKHMTLNRKIEELGYPINDGGAAMVPFDIYSDFYRGTLDTMADLYEHPEVITRFIDRQIECVLNSITAQAAKAPGKWVFMPLHKGMDKFLTDQQYEEYYWKHLQRMINHIIDVGMVPFVYTEGPYNSRVKYLAEVPTGKVVYSFEDVDPVSVKKALGATACIQGIFPVYLLHYGKKEQVIDEVKRLIDILAPGGGYIFTTGAGYDQAKPENVEAMFDTVKTYGKR
;
A
#
# COMPACT_ATOMS: atom_id res chain seq x y z
N MET A 1 9.88 -24.34 33.25
CA MET A 1 10.14 -24.63 31.85
C MET A 1 9.29 -23.70 31.00
N GLN A 2 9.64 -22.44 30.98
CA GLN A 2 8.94 -21.43 30.22
C GLN A 2 9.91 -20.29 29.95
N ALA A 3 10.61 -20.30 28.85
CA ALA A 3 11.41 -19.17 28.40
C ALA A 3 12.10 -19.45 27.05
N ASN A 4 11.38 -19.98 26.03
CA ASN A 4 12.03 -20.25 24.74
C ASN A 4 11.16 -19.97 23.50
N ALA A 5 10.05 -19.24 23.60
CA ALA A 5 9.17 -18.98 22.44
C ALA A 5 9.15 -17.53 21.95
N VAL A 6 9.97 -16.61 22.48
CA VAL A 6 9.97 -15.18 22.11
C VAL A 6 11.34 -14.67 21.62
N ARG A 7 12.26 -15.55 21.27
CA ARG A 7 13.63 -15.16 20.89
C ARG A 7 14.03 -15.50 19.46
N LEU A 8 13.19 -15.30 18.48
CA LEU A 8 13.54 -15.58 17.07
C LEU A 8 13.51 -14.38 16.11
N TYR A 9 13.35 -13.15 16.59
CA TYR A 9 13.44 -11.96 15.72
C TYR A 9 14.18 -10.80 16.41
N VAL A 10 15.46 -11.03 16.80
CA VAL A 10 16.35 -9.94 17.20
C VAL A 10 17.61 -10.03 16.36
N SER A 11 17.85 -8.93 15.61
CA SER A 11 19.09 -8.56 14.92
C SER A 11 19.64 -9.58 13.92
N GLN A 12 19.22 -9.47 12.67
CA GLN A 12 20.16 -9.71 11.60
C GLN A 12 20.47 -8.37 10.91
N THR A 13 21.61 -7.78 11.27
CA THR A 13 22.41 -6.95 10.37
C THR A 13 22.28 -7.54 8.96
N PRO A 14 22.14 -6.73 7.88
CA PRO A 14 22.05 -7.28 6.55
C PRO A 14 23.20 -8.26 6.40
N ILE A 15 22.89 -9.54 6.25
CA ILE A 15 23.91 -10.58 6.05
C ILE A 15 24.49 -10.25 4.69
N ILE A 16 25.68 -9.62 4.71
CA ILE A 16 26.58 -9.53 3.56
C ILE A 16 27.03 -10.96 3.30
N ARG A 17 26.17 -11.79 2.74
CA ARG A 17 26.59 -13.06 2.16
C ARG A 17 27.35 -12.69 0.91
N LYS A 18 28.65 -13.02 0.89
CA LYS A 18 29.44 -13.04 -0.35
C LYS A 18 28.65 -13.84 -1.38
N ALA A 19 27.88 -13.14 -2.21
CA ALA A 19 27.29 -13.74 -3.38
C ALA A 19 28.41 -14.27 -4.26
N LYS A 20 28.29 -15.49 -4.75
CA LYS A 20 29.15 -15.98 -5.82
C LYS A 20 28.87 -15.13 -7.06
N GLY A 21 29.58 -13.98 -7.20
CA GLY A 21 29.46 -13.07 -8.33
C GLY A 21 29.49 -11.61 -7.91
N GLY A 22 30.66 -10.99 -7.76
CA GLY A 22 30.84 -9.59 -7.39
C GLY A 22 29.99 -8.58 -8.20
N LYS A 23 29.54 -8.94 -9.41
CA LYS A 23 28.71 -8.12 -10.29
C LYS A 23 27.29 -7.88 -9.74
N ILE A 24 26.65 -8.87 -9.11
CA ILE A 24 25.28 -8.75 -8.59
C ILE A 24 25.26 -7.80 -7.38
N MET A 25 26.23 -7.90 -6.49
CA MET A 25 26.36 -6.98 -5.36
C MET A 25 26.60 -5.55 -5.82
N THR A 26 27.36 -5.36 -6.89
CA THR A 26 27.59 -4.05 -7.49
C THR A 26 26.29 -3.46 -8.06
N LEU A 27 25.48 -4.25 -8.77
CA LEU A 27 24.20 -3.79 -9.33
C LEU A 27 23.21 -3.36 -8.25
N PHE A 28 23.10 -4.14 -7.17
CA PHE A 28 22.26 -3.76 -6.04
C PHE A 28 22.70 -2.43 -5.42
N ALA A 29 24.00 -2.29 -5.16
CA ALA A 29 24.56 -1.07 -4.56
C ALA A 29 24.38 0.15 -5.49
N GLU A 30 24.59 -0.01 -6.79
CA GLU A 30 24.41 1.06 -7.78
C GLU A 30 22.95 1.52 -7.85
N ARG A 31 21.99 0.57 -7.90
CA ARG A 31 20.56 0.86 -7.95
C ARG A 31 20.08 1.54 -6.67
N GLN A 32 20.47 1.00 -5.52
CA GLN A 32 20.11 1.60 -4.21
C GLN A 32 20.70 3.00 -4.05
N LYS A 33 21.95 3.20 -4.46
CA LYS A 33 22.58 4.52 -4.43
C LYS A 33 21.81 5.52 -5.31
N ARG A 34 21.44 5.12 -6.52
CA ARG A 34 20.68 5.96 -7.47
C ARG A 34 19.37 6.44 -6.89
N ILE A 35 18.61 5.51 -6.24
CA ILE A 35 17.35 5.83 -5.55
C ILE A 35 17.60 6.77 -4.37
N ASN A 36 18.60 6.49 -3.53
CA ASN A 36 18.94 7.30 -2.37
C ASN A 36 19.41 8.71 -2.76
N ASP A 37 20.16 8.85 -3.86
CA ASP A 37 20.55 10.16 -4.38
C ASP A 37 19.32 10.96 -4.81
N ALA A 38 18.39 10.37 -5.54
CA ALA A 38 17.14 11.03 -5.93
C ALA A 38 16.32 11.49 -4.70
N ILE A 39 16.14 10.62 -3.70
CA ILE A 39 15.40 10.96 -2.47
C ILE A 39 16.06 12.14 -1.76
N SER A 40 17.42 12.15 -1.70
CA SER A 40 18.21 13.19 -1.05
C SER A 40 18.40 14.43 -1.94
N LEU A 41 17.64 14.57 -3.01
CA LEU A 41 17.69 15.68 -3.96
C LEU A 41 19.08 15.89 -4.62
N ARG A 42 19.84 14.81 -4.77
CA ARG A 42 21.09 14.81 -5.53
C ARG A 42 20.88 14.23 -6.91
N GLU A 43 21.60 14.72 -7.90
CA GLU A 43 21.57 14.13 -9.24
C GLU A 43 22.25 12.76 -9.24
N PRO A 44 21.51 11.68 -9.58
CA PRO A 44 22.10 10.36 -9.79
C PRO A 44 22.78 10.28 -11.17
N ASP A 45 23.54 9.21 -11.43
CA ASP A 45 24.16 8.90 -12.73
C ASP A 45 23.16 8.80 -13.89
N ARG A 46 21.92 8.45 -13.59
CA ARG A 46 20.75 8.56 -14.45
C ARG A 46 19.48 8.64 -13.62
N VAL A 47 18.38 9.02 -14.23
CA VAL A 47 17.06 8.98 -13.59
C VAL A 47 16.74 7.54 -13.16
N PRO A 48 16.47 7.28 -11.86
CA PRO A 48 16.06 5.96 -11.41
C PRO A 48 14.65 5.61 -11.88
N ILE A 49 14.41 4.31 -12.08
CA ILE A 49 13.12 3.76 -12.52
C ILE A 49 12.58 2.84 -11.44
N MET A 50 11.38 3.14 -10.95
CA MET A 50 10.61 2.18 -10.16
C MET A 50 9.77 1.31 -11.08
N ALA A 51 9.64 0.02 -10.75
CA ALA A 51 9.03 -0.97 -11.62
C ALA A 51 7.60 -0.63 -12.04
N GLY A 52 6.72 -0.27 -11.11
CA GLY A 52 5.31 -0.01 -11.43
C GLY A 52 4.61 -1.21 -12.09
N GLY A 53 3.53 -0.93 -12.79
CA GLY A 53 2.88 -1.91 -13.68
C GLY A 53 1.75 -2.71 -13.08
N GLN A 54 1.60 -2.73 -11.78
CA GLN A 54 0.54 -3.42 -11.05
C GLN A 54 0.24 -4.83 -11.56
N CYS A 55 -0.71 -5.00 -12.49
CA CYS A 55 -1.07 -6.31 -13.09
C CYS A 55 -0.28 -6.63 -14.38
N TYR A 56 0.41 -5.66 -14.99
CA TYR A 56 1.14 -5.88 -16.23
C TYR A 56 2.16 -7.04 -16.16
N PRO A 57 2.95 -7.23 -15.09
CA PRO A 57 3.85 -8.37 -14.99
C PRO A 57 3.17 -9.71 -15.19
N VAL A 58 1.93 -9.86 -14.68
CA VAL A 58 1.13 -11.08 -14.81
C VAL A 58 0.70 -11.31 -16.24
N TYR A 59 0.16 -10.31 -16.91
CA TYR A 59 -0.23 -10.39 -18.31
C TYR A 59 0.97 -10.64 -19.23
N ASN A 60 2.11 -9.97 -18.98
CA ASN A 60 3.35 -10.16 -19.71
C ASN A 60 3.93 -11.58 -19.54
N ALA A 61 3.60 -12.26 -18.44
CA ALA A 61 3.95 -13.66 -18.24
C ALA A 61 2.98 -14.63 -18.92
N GLY A 62 1.81 -14.16 -19.37
CA GLY A 62 0.78 -14.97 -20.03
C GLY A 62 -0.25 -15.55 -19.06
N TYR A 63 -0.31 -15.07 -17.82
CA TYR A 63 -1.28 -15.48 -16.81
C TYR A 63 -2.45 -14.50 -16.71
N SER A 64 -3.58 -14.96 -16.19
CA SER A 64 -4.67 -14.12 -15.75
C SER A 64 -4.46 -13.66 -14.29
N ILE A 65 -5.16 -12.61 -13.87
CA ILE A 65 -5.13 -12.18 -12.47
C ILE A 65 -5.72 -13.27 -11.56
N ALA A 66 -6.78 -13.96 -12.00
CA ALA A 66 -7.33 -15.11 -11.26
C ALA A 66 -6.27 -16.21 -11.03
N ASP A 67 -5.40 -16.49 -12.00
CA ASP A 67 -4.35 -17.48 -11.83
C ASP A 67 -3.42 -17.15 -10.65
N VAL A 68 -2.99 -15.90 -10.53
CA VAL A 68 -2.03 -15.50 -9.49
C VAL A 68 -2.71 -15.22 -8.14
N VAL A 69 -3.99 -14.93 -8.12
CA VAL A 69 -4.77 -14.84 -6.88
C VAL A 69 -4.86 -16.19 -6.18
N TYR A 70 -4.87 -17.30 -6.93
CA TYR A 70 -4.90 -18.65 -6.37
C TYR A 70 -3.54 -19.34 -6.33
N ASP A 71 -2.57 -18.88 -7.13
CA ASP A 71 -1.26 -19.50 -7.25
C ASP A 71 -0.15 -18.46 -7.11
N PHE A 72 0.45 -18.41 -5.92
CA PHE A 72 1.55 -17.49 -5.61
C PHE A 72 2.80 -17.75 -6.48
N ASP A 73 3.06 -19.00 -6.88
CA ASP A 73 4.27 -19.31 -7.62
C ASP A 73 4.23 -18.70 -9.03
N LYS A 74 3.05 -18.63 -9.66
CA LYS A 74 2.83 -17.88 -10.91
C LYS A 74 3.04 -16.37 -10.73
N TYR A 75 2.62 -15.81 -9.60
CA TYR A 75 2.92 -14.41 -9.27
C TYR A 75 4.43 -14.18 -9.15
N ALA A 76 5.14 -15.06 -8.45
CA ALA A 76 6.57 -14.96 -8.28
C ALA A 76 7.31 -15.07 -9.63
N GLU A 77 6.92 -16.00 -10.49
CA GLU A 77 7.44 -16.13 -11.84
C GLU A 77 7.22 -14.87 -12.67
N SER A 78 6.00 -14.33 -12.65
CA SER A 78 5.64 -13.11 -13.37
C SER A 78 6.49 -11.92 -12.94
N THR A 79 6.67 -11.76 -11.64
CA THR A 79 7.48 -10.68 -11.06
C THR A 79 8.94 -10.79 -11.46
N ILE A 80 9.55 -11.99 -11.35
CA ILE A 80 10.95 -12.22 -11.72
C ILE A 80 11.15 -11.99 -13.21
N LYS A 81 10.25 -12.49 -14.07
CA LYS A 81 10.30 -12.26 -15.51
C LYS A 81 10.29 -10.77 -15.83
N PHE A 82 9.36 -10.02 -15.23
CA PHE A 82 9.26 -8.58 -15.45
C PHE A 82 10.53 -7.83 -15.01
N MET A 83 11.03 -8.12 -13.80
CA MET A 83 12.24 -7.49 -13.28
C MET A 83 13.47 -7.75 -14.15
N THR A 84 13.62 -8.98 -14.65
CA THR A 84 14.76 -9.35 -15.51
C THR A 84 14.62 -8.88 -16.95
N GLN A 85 13.41 -8.72 -17.44
CA GLN A 85 13.13 -8.22 -18.80
C GLN A 85 13.35 -6.72 -18.91
N TYR A 86 12.78 -5.96 -17.97
CA TYR A 86 12.78 -4.48 -18.04
C TYR A 86 13.86 -3.82 -17.20
N GLU A 87 14.51 -4.55 -16.28
CA GLU A 87 15.63 -4.10 -15.45
C GLU A 87 15.40 -2.71 -14.81
N PRO A 88 14.33 -2.50 -14.03
CA PRO A 88 14.15 -1.28 -13.24
C PRO A 88 15.24 -1.14 -12.16
N ASP A 89 15.24 -0.02 -11.44
CA ASP A 89 16.16 0.16 -10.31
C ASP A 89 15.66 -0.45 -9.02
N ALA A 90 14.34 -0.58 -8.85
CA ALA A 90 13.74 -1.29 -7.73
C ALA A 90 12.36 -1.85 -8.10
N ALA A 91 11.95 -2.88 -7.36
CA ALA A 91 10.59 -3.34 -7.39
C ALA A 91 9.66 -2.33 -6.71
N SER A 92 8.45 -2.18 -7.21
CA SER A 92 7.37 -1.45 -6.56
C SER A 92 6.06 -2.19 -6.81
N GLY A 93 5.16 -2.09 -5.85
CA GLY A 93 3.79 -2.55 -5.84
C GLY A 93 3.31 -3.49 -6.96
N GLY A 94 2.69 -4.56 -6.57
CA GLY A 94 2.06 -5.52 -7.47
C GLY A 94 0.60 -5.71 -7.11
N ILE A 95 0.05 -6.85 -7.47
CA ILE A 95 -1.26 -7.30 -7.01
C ILE A 95 -1.28 -7.37 -5.49
N THR A 96 -2.34 -6.87 -4.85
CA THR A 96 -2.44 -6.82 -3.40
C THR A 96 -2.77 -8.16 -2.74
N ILE A 97 -3.30 -9.14 -3.50
CA ILE A 97 -3.79 -10.42 -2.98
C ILE A 97 -3.21 -11.68 -3.68
N PRO A 98 -1.91 -11.73 -4.03
CA PRO A 98 -1.35 -12.92 -4.69
C PRO A 98 -1.37 -14.12 -3.74
N GLY A 99 -1.88 -15.26 -4.23
CA GLY A 99 -1.97 -16.51 -3.48
C GLY A 99 -3.06 -16.56 -2.40
N GLN A 100 -3.92 -15.53 -2.29
CA GLN A 100 -4.89 -15.43 -1.20
C GLN A 100 -6.30 -15.95 -1.54
N GLY A 101 -6.56 -16.40 -2.78
CA GLY A 101 -7.90 -16.77 -3.22
C GLY A 101 -8.63 -17.74 -2.29
N SER A 102 -7.99 -18.86 -1.93
CA SER A 102 -8.58 -19.87 -1.02
C SER A 102 -8.74 -19.35 0.43
N VAL A 103 -7.93 -18.40 0.86
CA VAL A 103 -8.07 -17.73 2.16
C VAL A 103 -9.30 -16.82 2.14
N LEU A 104 -9.46 -16.04 1.07
CA LEU A 104 -10.62 -15.14 0.89
C LEU A 104 -11.94 -15.91 0.83
N GLU A 105 -11.98 -17.08 0.17
CA GLU A 105 -13.17 -17.94 0.18
C GLU A 105 -13.62 -18.33 1.58
N ARG A 106 -12.66 -18.53 2.49
CA ARG A 106 -12.93 -18.91 3.88
C ARG A 106 -13.29 -17.70 4.75
N ILE A 107 -12.66 -16.54 4.53
CA ILE A 107 -13.00 -15.27 5.18
C ILE A 107 -14.41 -14.83 4.79
N ARG A 108 -14.84 -15.10 3.56
CA ARG A 108 -16.10 -14.64 2.99
C ARG A 108 -16.30 -13.13 3.13
N PRO A 109 -15.35 -12.31 2.59
CA PRO A 109 -15.46 -10.86 2.69
C PRO A 109 -16.73 -10.37 1.98
N LYS A 110 -17.43 -9.43 2.59
CA LYS A 110 -18.66 -8.83 2.04
C LYS A 110 -18.37 -7.58 1.22
N ASN A 111 -17.24 -6.94 1.48
CA ASN A 111 -16.80 -5.69 0.85
C ASN A 111 -15.71 -5.89 -0.20
N LEU A 112 -15.42 -7.12 -0.61
CA LEU A 112 -14.39 -7.43 -1.61
C LEU A 112 -14.89 -8.44 -2.62
N ILE A 113 -14.68 -8.14 -3.91
CA ILE A 113 -14.84 -9.08 -5.01
C ILE A 113 -13.49 -9.29 -5.66
N TRP A 114 -13.11 -10.54 -5.94
CA TRP A 114 -11.83 -10.86 -6.55
C TRP A 114 -11.99 -11.78 -7.75
N PRO A 115 -11.06 -11.73 -8.72
CA PRO A 115 -11.13 -12.57 -9.91
C PRO A 115 -10.91 -14.05 -9.55
N GLY A 116 -11.72 -14.92 -10.15
CA GLY A 116 -11.69 -16.34 -9.86
C GLY A 116 -12.53 -16.77 -8.64
N ALA A 117 -13.14 -15.82 -7.91
CA ALA A 117 -14.03 -16.12 -6.80
C ALA A 117 -15.20 -17.02 -7.24
N PRO A 118 -15.70 -17.91 -6.36
CA PRO A 118 -16.93 -18.66 -6.62
C PRO A 118 -18.08 -17.72 -6.99
N GLY A 119 -18.82 -18.07 -8.07
CA GLY A 119 -19.90 -17.24 -8.58
C GLY A 119 -19.51 -16.19 -9.63
N GLY A 120 -18.22 -15.97 -9.91
CA GLY A 120 -17.73 -15.26 -11.09
C GLY A 120 -18.27 -13.85 -11.33
N ARG A 121 -18.27 -12.96 -10.32
CA ARG A 121 -18.85 -11.61 -10.41
C ARG A 121 -18.04 -10.62 -11.26
N ILE A 122 -16.76 -10.88 -11.47
CA ILE A 122 -15.87 -10.05 -12.30
C ILE A 122 -15.02 -10.93 -13.22
N SER A 123 -14.45 -10.30 -14.27
CA SER A 123 -13.56 -10.99 -15.21
C SER A 123 -12.34 -11.57 -14.50
N LYS A 124 -11.85 -12.72 -14.98
CA LYS A 124 -10.60 -13.32 -14.50
C LYS A 124 -9.37 -12.42 -14.67
N ASN A 125 -9.48 -11.43 -15.52
CA ASN A 125 -8.42 -10.42 -15.78
C ASN A 125 -8.69 -9.07 -15.12
N SER A 126 -9.71 -8.94 -14.26
CA SER A 126 -9.89 -7.73 -13.46
C SER A 126 -8.99 -7.76 -12.21
N THR A 127 -8.66 -6.60 -11.68
CA THR A 127 -8.18 -6.48 -10.30
C THR A 127 -9.32 -6.78 -9.33
N GLN A 128 -9.03 -7.01 -8.07
CA GLN A 128 -10.04 -7.06 -7.02
C GLN A 128 -10.81 -5.73 -6.98
N GLN A 129 -12.08 -5.82 -6.61
CA GLN A 129 -12.95 -4.66 -6.47
C GLN A 129 -13.37 -4.52 -5.01
N PHE A 130 -13.09 -3.37 -4.42
CA PHE A 130 -13.62 -3.00 -3.11
C PHE A 130 -15.05 -2.48 -3.27
N LEU A 131 -15.97 -3.00 -2.46
CA LEU A 131 -17.36 -2.56 -2.42
C LEU A 131 -17.51 -1.62 -1.22
N GLU A 132 -17.59 -0.35 -1.50
CA GLU A 132 -17.78 0.68 -0.50
C GLU A 132 -19.25 0.72 -0.04
N TYR A 133 -19.47 0.68 1.27
CA TYR A 133 -20.74 0.92 1.93
C TYR A 133 -20.52 1.34 3.38
N ALA A 134 -21.50 1.97 4.00
CA ALA A 134 -21.44 2.31 5.41
C ALA A 134 -21.48 1.04 6.28
N VAL A 135 -20.37 0.74 6.94
CA VAL A 135 -20.26 -0.30 7.98
C VAL A 135 -20.76 0.25 9.30
N LEU A 136 -20.37 1.47 9.64
CA LEU A 136 -20.89 2.24 10.76
C LEU A 136 -22.21 2.91 10.31
N GLN A 137 -23.33 2.42 10.82
CA GLN A 137 -24.65 3.01 10.59
C GLN A 137 -24.85 4.21 11.51
N GLU A 138 -25.74 5.13 11.15
CA GLU A 138 -26.03 6.33 11.94
C GLU A 138 -26.55 5.97 13.34
N GLU A 139 -27.47 4.99 13.44
CA GLU A 139 -27.98 4.50 14.70
C GLU A 139 -26.96 3.84 15.63
N ASP A 140 -25.84 3.41 15.09
CA ASP A 140 -24.74 2.78 15.86
C ASP A 140 -23.67 3.81 16.31
N MET A 141 -23.77 5.09 15.92
CA MET A 141 -22.73 6.10 16.20
C MET A 141 -22.48 6.32 17.70
N GLU A 142 -23.53 6.36 18.51
CA GLU A 142 -23.39 6.50 19.95
C GLU A 142 -22.64 5.31 20.54
N PHE A 143 -23.02 4.08 20.20
CA PHE A 143 -22.33 2.87 20.63
C PHE A 143 -20.86 2.86 20.17
N PHE A 144 -20.60 3.21 18.92
CA PHE A 144 -19.25 3.34 18.38
C PHE A 144 -18.39 4.35 19.13
N MET A 145 -18.98 5.46 19.56
CA MET A 145 -18.29 6.51 20.29
C MET A 145 -18.01 6.12 21.73
N GLU A 146 -18.94 5.44 22.40
CA GLU A 146 -18.82 5.04 23.79
C GLU A 146 -17.99 3.77 23.99
N ASP A 147 -18.25 2.73 23.19
CA ASP A 147 -17.54 1.43 23.22
C ASP A 147 -17.14 0.97 21.84
N TYR A 148 -16.06 1.56 21.33
CA TYR A 148 -15.49 1.18 20.02
C TYR A 148 -15.16 -0.30 19.91
N THR A 149 -14.60 -0.91 20.95
CA THR A 149 -14.19 -2.32 20.90
C THR A 149 -15.39 -3.25 20.85
N GLY A 150 -16.41 -2.96 21.65
CA GLY A 150 -17.68 -3.69 21.61
C GLY A 150 -18.36 -3.55 20.26
N TRP A 151 -18.43 -2.33 19.73
CA TRP A 151 -18.98 -2.10 18.39
C TRP A 151 -18.19 -2.85 17.30
N LEU A 152 -16.85 -2.76 17.31
CA LEU A 152 -16.00 -3.41 16.33
C LEU A 152 -16.21 -4.94 16.30
N LEU A 153 -16.27 -5.56 17.49
CA LEU A 153 -16.50 -7.01 17.62
C LEU A 153 -17.89 -7.42 17.17
N THR A 154 -18.93 -6.73 17.67
CA THR A 154 -20.32 -7.21 17.52
C THR A 154 -21.02 -6.68 16.27
N LYS A 155 -20.56 -5.58 15.70
CA LYS A 155 -21.13 -4.92 14.52
C LYS A 155 -20.15 -4.87 13.35
N GLY A 156 -18.94 -4.28 13.57
CA GLY A 156 -17.97 -4.00 12.54
C GLY A 156 -17.46 -5.25 11.83
N TYR A 157 -16.85 -6.19 12.53
CA TYR A 157 -16.34 -7.42 11.93
C TYR A 157 -17.43 -8.28 11.27
N PRO A 158 -18.62 -8.51 11.88
CA PRO A 158 -19.70 -9.21 11.19
C PRO A 158 -20.24 -8.48 9.95
N ALA A 159 -20.14 -7.16 9.90
CA ALA A 159 -20.56 -6.40 8.72
C ALA A 159 -19.66 -6.67 7.51
N VAL A 160 -18.36 -6.88 7.70
CA VAL A 160 -17.39 -7.02 6.59
C VAL A 160 -17.02 -8.47 6.28
N SER A 161 -17.31 -9.44 7.16
CA SER A 161 -16.90 -10.84 6.97
C SER A 161 -17.97 -11.84 7.37
N GLY A 162 -18.31 -12.74 6.45
CA GLY A 162 -19.22 -13.85 6.73
C GLY A 162 -18.63 -14.91 7.69
N LEU A 163 -17.31 -14.99 7.82
CA LEU A 163 -16.66 -15.84 8.81
C LEU A 163 -16.93 -15.34 10.23
N LEU A 164 -17.01 -14.03 10.41
CA LEU A 164 -17.10 -13.37 11.72
C LEU A 164 -18.53 -13.09 12.18
N GLU A 165 -19.54 -13.56 11.43
CA GLU A 165 -20.96 -13.45 11.82
C GLU A 165 -21.27 -13.94 13.25
N PRO A 166 -20.64 -15.01 13.77
CA PRO A 166 -20.93 -15.47 15.14
C PRO A 166 -20.64 -14.42 16.23
N PHE A 167 -19.83 -13.42 15.96
CA PHE A 167 -19.59 -12.32 16.91
C PHE A 167 -20.84 -11.48 17.21
N ARG A 168 -21.86 -11.45 16.34
CA ARG A 168 -23.11 -10.74 16.59
C ARG A 168 -23.84 -11.24 17.84
N GLU A 169 -23.66 -12.52 18.15
CA GLU A 169 -24.34 -13.19 19.29
C GLU A 169 -23.48 -13.16 20.55
N TRP A 170 -22.27 -12.57 20.50
CA TRP A 170 -21.43 -12.47 21.66
C TRP A 170 -21.88 -11.31 22.54
N ASP A 171 -22.30 -11.65 23.77
CA ASP A 171 -22.73 -10.69 24.78
C ASP A 171 -21.82 -10.77 26.00
N PHE A 172 -21.09 -9.69 26.25
CA PHE A 172 -20.17 -9.58 27.38
C PHE A 172 -20.85 -8.97 28.61
N SER A 173 -22.07 -8.42 28.48
CA SER A 173 -22.75 -7.70 29.56
C SER A 173 -23.04 -8.55 30.81
N PRO A 174 -23.41 -9.85 30.70
CA PRO A 174 -23.60 -10.70 31.88
C PRO A 174 -22.29 -11.29 32.41
N ASN A 175 -21.17 -11.02 31.79
CA ASN A 175 -19.88 -11.63 32.15
C ASN A 175 -19.15 -10.76 33.17
N PHE A 176 -18.60 -11.40 34.18
CA PHE A 176 -17.69 -10.78 35.15
C PHE A 176 -16.41 -11.61 35.24
N LEU A 177 -15.36 -11.02 35.79
CA LEU A 177 -14.05 -11.63 35.91
C LEU A 177 -14.07 -12.74 36.99
N ASP A 178 -14.67 -13.89 36.69
CA ASP A 178 -14.56 -15.07 37.52
C ASP A 178 -13.36 -15.94 37.07
N SER A 179 -12.84 -16.70 38.04
CA SER A 179 -11.65 -17.54 37.81
C SER A 179 -11.90 -18.72 36.85
N HIS A 180 -13.15 -18.99 36.49
CA HIS A 180 -13.53 -20.10 35.62
C HIS A 180 -13.85 -19.65 34.20
N PHE A 181 -13.92 -18.35 33.92
CA PHE A 181 -14.22 -17.76 32.61
C PHE A 181 -15.49 -18.34 31.97
N ARG A 182 -16.51 -18.64 32.77
CA ARG A 182 -17.72 -19.37 32.31
C ARG A 182 -18.43 -18.67 31.17
N GLY A 183 -18.57 -17.33 31.25
CA GLY A 183 -19.21 -16.56 30.21
C GLY A 183 -18.45 -16.62 28.89
N LEU A 184 -17.14 -16.44 28.93
CA LEU A 184 -16.28 -16.57 27.73
C LEU A 184 -16.34 -17.97 27.14
N ILE A 185 -16.22 -19.02 28.00
CA ILE A 185 -16.30 -20.40 27.54
C ILE A 185 -17.67 -20.68 26.90
N GLN A 186 -18.77 -20.14 27.44
CA GLN A 186 -20.11 -20.31 26.87
C GLN A 186 -20.20 -19.68 25.48
N MET A 187 -19.72 -18.46 25.28
CA MET A 187 -19.70 -17.79 23.98
C MET A 187 -18.95 -18.57 22.92
N ILE A 188 -17.75 -19.07 23.23
CA ILE A 188 -16.92 -19.83 22.29
C ILE A 188 -17.40 -21.27 22.10
N SER A 189 -18.28 -21.78 22.94
CA SER A 189 -18.73 -23.18 22.91
C SER A 189 -19.84 -23.46 21.90
N THR A 190 -20.47 -22.45 21.33
CA THR A 190 -21.47 -22.66 20.28
C THR A 190 -20.84 -23.33 19.03
N PRO A 191 -21.57 -24.15 18.27
CA PRO A 191 -21.05 -24.75 17.06
C PRO A 191 -20.49 -23.71 16.06
N ALA A 192 -21.18 -22.57 15.90
CA ALA A 192 -20.78 -21.49 15.00
C ALA A 192 -19.47 -20.81 15.46
N SER A 193 -19.34 -20.49 16.76
CA SER A 193 -18.12 -19.89 17.31
C SER A 193 -16.93 -20.86 17.23
N ARG A 194 -17.13 -22.13 17.49
CA ARG A 194 -16.06 -23.14 17.37
C ARG A 194 -15.57 -23.27 15.94
N GLU A 195 -16.47 -23.29 14.96
CA GLU A 195 -16.10 -23.35 13.55
C GLU A 195 -15.38 -22.09 13.10
N MET A 196 -15.86 -20.90 13.50
CA MET A 196 -15.19 -19.63 13.26
C MET A 196 -13.73 -19.65 13.79
N ILE A 197 -13.53 -20.02 15.05
CA ILE A 197 -12.21 -20.04 15.68
C ILE A 197 -11.28 -21.05 14.97
N ARG A 198 -11.78 -22.24 14.64
CA ARG A 198 -11.00 -23.23 13.88
C ARG A 198 -10.57 -22.68 12.53
N THR A 199 -11.51 -22.07 11.81
CA THR A 199 -11.24 -21.48 10.49
C THR A 199 -10.23 -20.34 10.56
N ILE A 200 -10.32 -19.46 11.57
CA ILE A 200 -9.32 -18.40 11.80
C ILE A 200 -7.93 -19.00 12.00
N TRP A 201 -7.81 -20.08 12.79
CA TRP A 201 -6.55 -20.75 13.02
C TRP A 201 -5.92 -21.31 11.74
N GLU A 202 -6.71 -22.00 10.95
CA GLU A 202 -6.27 -22.56 9.66
C GLU A 202 -5.92 -21.46 8.64
N ILE A 203 -6.62 -20.31 8.65
CA ILE A 203 -6.25 -19.13 7.86
C ILE A 203 -4.91 -18.58 8.33
N SER A 204 -4.68 -18.47 9.63
CA SER A 204 -3.40 -18.02 10.19
C SER A 204 -2.23 -18.87 9.70
N ASP A 205 -2.38 -20.21 9.72
CA ASP A 205 -1.36 -21.13 9.20
C ASP A 205 -1.13 -20.95 7.69
N ALA A 206 -2.20 -20.74 6.92
CA ALA A 206 -2.11 -20.51 5.48
C ALA A 206 -1.40 -19.17 5.17
N MET A 207 -1.71 -18.10 5.89
CA MET A 207 -1.07 -16.79 5.75
C MET A 207 0.41 -16.85 6.14
N THR A 208 0.77 -17.56 7.21
CA THR A 208 2.18 -17.76 7.60
C THR A 208 2.99 -18.39 6.46
N LYS A 209 2.45 -19.44 5.82
CA LYS A 209 3.11 -20.08 4.66
C LYS A 209 3.22 -19.14 3.46
N LEU A 210 2.23 -18.28 3.26
CA LEU A 210 2.26 -17.30 2.19
C LEU A 210 3.32 -16.22 2.46
N ASP A 211 3.46 -15.77 3.71
CA ASP A 211 4.50 -14.82 4.11
C ASP A 211 5.91 -15.39 3.89
N GLU A 212 6.12 -16.68 4.16
CA GLU A 212 7.39 -17.38 3.85
C GLU A 212 7.69 -17.39 2.34
N LYS A 213 6.67 -17.56 1.50
CA LYS A 213 6.81 -17.48 0.04
C LYS A 213 7.16 -16.06 -0.40
N HIS A 214 6.50 -15.03 0.15
CA HIS A 214 6.84 -13.62 -0.10
C HIS A 214 8.28 -13.31 0.28
N MET A 215 8.72 -13.70 1.48
CA MET A 215 10.11 -13.51 1.92
C MET A 215 11.11 -14.22 0.99
N THR A 216 10.74 -15.39 0.46
CA THR A 216 11.58 -16.13 -0.49
C THR A 216 11.68 -15.43 -1.83
N LEU A 217 10.57 -14.89 -2.35
CA LEU A 217 10.54 -14.07 -3.57
C LEU A 217 11.40 -12.82 -3.40
N ASN A 218 11.24 -12.09 -2.30
CA ASN A 218 11.99 -10.87 -2.03
C ASN A 218 13.50 -11.14 -1.99
N ARG A 219 13.94 -12.19 -1.30
CA ARG A 219 15.36 -12.61 -1.31
C ARG A 219 15.88 -12.90 -2.71
N LYS A 220 15.08 -13.59 -3.53
CA LYS A 220 15.47 -13.90 -4.92
C LYS A 220 15.58 -12.63 -5.78
N ILE A 221 14.69 -11.66 -5.60
CA ILE A 221 14.75 -10.35 -6.28
C ILE A 221 16.03 -9.61 -5.86
N GLU A 222 16.36 -9.59 -4.57
CA GLU A 222 17.58 -8.97 -4.06
C GLU A 222 18.85 -9.67 -4.56
N GLU A 223 18.86 -11.00 -4.64
CA GLU A 223 19.95 -11.80 -5.21
C GLU A 223 20.17 -11.48 -6.69
N LEU A 224 19.13 -11.09 -7.42
CA LEU A 224 19.20 -10.62 -8.81
C LEU A 224 19.67 -9.15 -8.89
N GLY A 225 19.92 -8.48 -7.77
CA GLY A 225 20.44 -7.13 -7.70
C GLY A 225 19.37 -6.04 -7.71
N TYR A 226 18.13 -6.34 -7.34
CA TYR A 226 17.03 -5.36 -7.26
C TYR A 226 16.69 -5.06 -5.80
N PRO A 227 16.86 -3.83 -5.32
CA PRO A 227 16.46 -3.43 -3.97
C PRO A 227 14.95 -3.59 -3.75
N ILE A 228 14.60 -4.13 -2.58
CA ILE A 228 13.24 -4.11 -2.04
C ILE A 228 13.18 -2.99 -1.02
N ASN A 229 12.41 -1.96 -1.34
CA ASN A 229 12.29 -0.78 -0.47
C ASN A 229 11.06 -0.86 0.44
N ASP A 230 10.14 -1.79 0.22
CA ASP A 230 8.92 -1.95 1.00
C ASP A 230 9.23 -2.21 2.47
N GLY A 231 8.77 -1.32 3.32
CA GLY A 231 8.95 -1.34 4.77
C GLY A 231 7.62 -1.34 5.53
N GLY A 232 6.51 -1.31 4.82
CA GLY A 232 5.17 -1.33 5.40
C GLY A 232 4.22 -0.30 4.79
N ALA A 233 3.06 -0.15 5.41
CA ALA A 233 2.03 0.79 4.96
C ALA A 233 1.35 1.49 6.13
N ALA A 234 0.84 2.69 5.87
CA ALA A 234 0.02 3.46 6.81
C ALA A 234 -1.00 4.30 6.03
N MET A 235 -2.19 4.48 6.60
CA MET A 235 -3.25 5.30 6.00
C MET A 235 -3.59 6.48 6.89
N VAL A 236 -3.96 7.59 6.27
CA VAL A 236 -4.47 8.76 6.99
C VAL A 236 -5.76 8.39 7.71
N PRO A 237 -5.95 8.76 8.99
CA PRO A 237 -7.16 8.42 9.74
C PRO A 237 -8.47 8.81 9.05
N PHE A 238 -8.52 9.94 8.33
CA PHE A 238 -9.68 10.36 7.58
C PHE A 238 -10.02 9.36 6.44
N ASP A 239 -9.00 8.86 5.72
CA ASP A 239 -9.21 7.83 4.70
C ASP A 239 -9.69 6.52 5.32
N ILE A 240 -9.15 6.14 6.50
CA ILE A 240 -9.63 4.96 7.24
C ILE A 240 -11.11 5.09 7.58
N TYR A 241 -11.54 6.26 8.08
CA TYR A 241 -12.95 6.52 8.39
C TYR A 241 -13.83 6.41 7.16
N SER A 242 -13.43 7.10 6.09
CA SER A 242 -14.20 7.11 4.84
C SER A 242 -14.26 5.73 4.17
N ASP A 243 -13.12 5.05 4.01
CA ASP A 243 -13.08 3.84 3.20
C ASP A 243 -13.66 2.62 3.91
N PHE A 244 -13.48 2.52 5.25
CA PHE A 244 -13.77 1.29 5.99
C PHE A 244 -14.93 1.39 6.96
N TYR A 245 -15.36 2.62 7.32
CA TYR A 245 -16.42 2.80 8.30
C TYR A 245 -17.69 3.40 7.70
N ARG A 246 -17.60 4.52 7.03
CA ARG A 246 -18.80 5.27 6.59
C ARG A 246 -19.08 5.20 5.08
N GLY A 247 -18.04 4.95 4.27
CA GLY A 247 -18.14 5.18 2.84
C GLY A 247 -18.02 6.66 2.48
N THR A 248 -17.76 6.93 1.21
CA THR A 248 -17.50 8.30 0.71
C THR A 248 -18.67 9.26 0.92
N LEU A 249 -19.89 8.82 0.58
CA LEU A 249 -21.07 9.71 0.62
C LEU A 249 -21.44 10.11 2.05
N ASP A 250 -21.50 9.13 2.95
CA ASP A 250 -21.88 9.41 4.35
C ASP A 250 -20.76 10.17 5.08
N THR A 251 -19.48 9.92 4.76
CA THR A 251 -18.37 10.74 5.28
C THR A 251 -18.50 12.21 4.86
N MET A 252 -18.95 12.49 3.63
CA MET A 252 -19.18 13.87 3.20
C MET A 252 -20.35 14.53 3.93
N ALA A 253 -21.40 13.80 4.26
CA ALA A 253 -22.49 14.27 5.10
C ALA A 253 -22.01 14.52 6.54
N ASP A 254 -21.28 13.56 7.12
CA ASP A 254 -20.75 13.64 8.49
C ASP A 254 -19.83 14.85 8.72
N LEU A 255 -19.16 15.38 7.70
CA LEU A 255 -18.39 16.62 7.82
C LEU A 255 -19.24 17.83 8.24
N TYR A 256 -20.56 17.76 8.04
CA TYR A 256 -21.51 18.83 8.37
C TYR A 256 -22.48 18.41 9.48
N GLU A 257 -22.86 17.16 9.53
CA GLU A 257 -23.89 16.65 10.43
C GLU A 257 -23.30 16.05 11.72
N HIS A 258 -22.11 15.42 11.63
CA HIS A 258 -21.45 14.71 12.73
C HIS A 258 -19.93 14.97 12.80
N PRO A 259 -19.46 16.24 12.71
CA PRO A 259 -18.02 16.56 12.69
C PRO A 259 -17.28 16.08 13.95
N GLU A 260 -17.98 15.99 15.10
CA GLU A 260 -17.42 15.50 16.36
C GLU A 260 -17.09 14.00 16.30
N VAL A 261 -17.85 13.20 15.56
CA VAL A 261 -17.58 11.76 15.35
C VAL A 261 -16.29 11.58 14.56
N ILE A 262 -16.14 12.32 13.45
CA ILE A 262 -14.92 12.33 12.64
C ILE A 262 -13.71 12.74 13.48
N THR A 263 -13.81 13.86 14.20
CA THR A 263 -12.71 14.38 15.04
C THR A 263 -12.28 13.36 16.08
N ARG A 264 -13.23 12.81 16.85
CA ARG A 264 -12.94 11.81 17.89
C ARG A 264 -12.37 10.51 17.33
N PHE A 265 -12.83 10.08 16.15
CA PHE A 265 -12.26 8.93 15.45
C PHE A 265 -10.80 9.21 15.06
N ILE A 266 -10.53 10.33 14.42
CA ILE A 266 -9.19 10.72 14.00
C ILE A 266 -8.23 10.80 15.19
N ASP A 267 -8.63 11.46 16.28
CA ASP A 267 -7.80 11.63 17.50
C ASP A 267 -7.41 10.29 18.12
N ARG A 268 -8.33 9.32 18.10
CA ARG A 268 -8.04 7.95 18.56
C ARG A 268 -7.17 7.19 17.57
N GLN A 269 -7.50 7.28 16.29
CA GLN A 269 -6.89 6.45 15.27
C GLN A 269 -5.44 6.87 14.95
N ILE A 270 -5.13 8.16 15.06
CA ILE A 270 -3.77 8.64 14.76
C ILE A 270 -2.73 8.00 15.68
N GLU A 271 -2.99 7.84 16.97
CA GLU A 271 -2.08 7.17 17.90
C GLU A 271 -1.88 5.70 17.55
N CYS A 272 -2.94 5.00 17.14
CA CYS A 272 -2.87 3.62 16.69
C CYS A 272 -1.98 3.50 15.44
N VAL A 273 -2.14 4.41 14.48
CA VAL A 273 -1.34 4.44 13.24
C VAL A 273 0.13 4.71 13.55
N LEU A 274 0.46 5.68 14.39
CA LEU A 274 1.84 6.00 14.77
C LEU A 274 2.52 4.81 15.48
N ASN A 275 1.82 4.15 16.39
CA ASN A 275 2.30 2.94 17.05
C ASN A 275 2.53 1.79 16.06
N SER A 276 1.64 1.62 15.08
CA SER A 276 1.79 0.63 14.02
C SER A 276 3.02 0.90 13.16
N ILE A 277 3.26 2.16 12.76
CA ILE A 277 4.46 2.59 12.03
C ILE A 277 5.73 2.23 12.82
N THR A 278 5.77 2.53 14.11
CA THR A 278 6.90 2.20 14.98
C THR A 278 7.15 0.68 15.03
N ALA A 279 6.09 -0.11 15.15
CA ALA A 279 6.18 -1.56 15.17
C ALA A 279 6.67 -2.15 13.82
N GLN A 280 6.23 -1.57 12.70
CA GLN A 280 6.69 -1.92 11.36
C GLN A 280 8.18 -1.59 11.20
N ALA A 281 8.61 -0.38 11.56
CA ALA A 281 10.01 0.08 11.45
C ALA A 281 11.00 -0.85 12.18
N ALA A 282 10.57 -1.46 13.29
CA ALA A 282 11.39 -2.39 14.06
C ALA A 282 11.61 -3.76 13.37
N LYS A 283 10.78 -4.13 12.38
CA LYS A 283 10.75 -5.47 11.78
C LYS A 283 10.94 -5.47 10.26
N ALA A 284 10.66 -4.36 9.61
CA ALA A 284 10.61 -4.27 8.16
C ALA A 284 11.99 -4.47 7.51
N PRO A 285 12.07 -5.24 6.41
CA PRO A 285 13.29 -5.39 5.63
C PRO A 285 13.64 -4.13 4.83
N GLY A 286 12.65 -3.41 4.33
CA GLY A 286 12.79 -2.18 3.58
C GLY A 286 12.64 -0.93 4.44
N LYS A 287 12.74 0.24 3.81
CA LYS A 287 12.72 1.54 4.50
C LYS A 287 11.53 2.42 4.12
N TRP A 288 10.74 2.06 3.12
CA TRP A 288 9.64 2.89 2.67
C TRP A 288 8.33 2.49 3.33
N VAL A 289 7.61 3.47 3.88
CA VAL A 289 6.25 3.30 4.36
C VAL A 289 5.30 3.84 3.30
N PHE A 290 4.55 2.94 2.68
CA PHE A 290 3.57 3.30 1.66
C PHE A 290 2.35 3.98 2.29
N MET A 291 2.00 5.14 1.77
CA MET A 291 0.87 5.94 2.23
C MET A 291 -0.03 6.30 1.05
N PRO A 292 -1.07 5.51 0.76
CA PRO A 292 -2.07 5.91 -0.24
C PRO A 292 -2.94 7.03 0.31
N LEU A 293 -3.22 8.04 -0.53
CA LEU A 293 -4.06 9.18 -0.17
C LEU A 293 -5.33 9.17 -1.04
N HIS A 294 -6.46 8.77 -0.47
CA HIS A 294 -7.69 8.56 -1.21
C HIS A 294 -8.60 9.79 -1.25
N LYS A 295 -8.80 10.47 -0.11
CA LYS A 295 -9.76 11.56 0.02
C LYS A 295 -9.10 12.95 0.11
N GLY A 296 -7.77 13.01 -0.02
CA GLY A 296 -7.02 14.27 0.03
C GLY A 296 -6.97 15.05 -1.29
N MET A 297 -7.45 14.46 -2.40
CA MET A 297 -7.38 15.04 -3.73
C MET A 297 -8.10 16.39 -3.87
N ASP A 298 -7.82 17.10 -4.96
CA ASP A 298 -8.45 18.38 -5.29
C ASP A 298 -9.98 18.26 -5.32
N LYS A 299 -10.65 19.26 -4.77
CA LYS A 299 -12.14 19.41 -4.77
C LYS A 299 -12.90 18.38 -3.93
N PHE A 300 -12.25 17.47 -3.25
CA PHE A 300 -12.91 16.53 -2.34
C PHE A 300 -13.24 17.23 -1.01
N LEU A 301 -12.24 17.90 -0.44
CA LEU A 301 -12.36 18.70 0.78
C LEU A 301 -12.12 20.18 0.46
N THR A 302 -12.77 21.09 1.18
CA THR A 302 -12.37 22.50 1.18
C THR A 302 -10.94 22.64 1.73
N ASP A 303 -10.26 23.75 1.50
CA ASP A 303 -8.92 23.97 2.06
C ASP A 303 -8.91 23.88 3.59
N GLN A 304 -9.95 24.45 4.25
CA GLN A 304 -10.09 24.39 5.71
C GLN A 304 -10.29 22.94 6.19
N GLN A 305 -11.18 22.17 5.56
CA GLN A 305 -11.40 20.75 5.92
C GLN A 305 -10.16 19.90 5.66
N TYR A 306 -9.44 20.16 4.54
CA TYR A 306 -8.21 19.47 4.25
C TYR A 306 -7.14 19.73 5.30
N GLU A 307 -6.97 20.97 5.73
CA GLU A 307 -6.03 21.34 6.79
C GLU A 307 -6.41 20.68 8.12
N GLU A 308 -7.70 20.75 8.50
CA GLU A 308 -8.20 20.27 9.78
C GLU A 308 -8.25 18.75 9.90
N TYR A 309 -8.83 18.05 8.93
CA TYR A 309 -9.08 16.61 9.04
C TYR A 309 -8.02 15.75 8.35
N TYR A 310 -7.22 16.34 7.47
CA TYR A 310 -6.31 15.57 6.61
C TYR A 310 -4.85 15.96 6.78
N TRP A 311 -4.46 17.19 6.40
CA TRP A 311 -3.05 17.59 6.28
C TRP A 311 -2.28 17.54 7.58
N LYS A 312 -2.79 18.09 8.66
CA LYS A 312 -2.09 18.09 9.96
C LYS A 312 -1.78 16.67 10.46
N HIS A 313 -2.64 15.70 10.15
CA HIS A 313 -2.45 14.31 10.54
C HIS A 313 -1.48 13.60 9.59
N LEU A 314 -1.60 13.82 8.28
CA LEU A 314 -0.64 13.32 7.29
C LEU A 314 0.77 13.84 7.58
N GLN A 315 0.93 15.15 7.85
CA GLN A 315 2.22 15.75 8.20
C GLN A 315 2.80 15.14 9.48
N ARG A 316 1.97 14.91 10.50
CA ARG A 316 2.38 14.22 11.73
C ARG A 316 2.87 12.79 11.46
N MET A 317 2.18 12.04 10.61
CA MET A 317 2.59 10.69 10.19
C MET A 317 3.91 10.73 9.41
N ILE A 318 4.06 11.65 8.45
CA ILE A 318 5.29 11.83 7.67
C ILE A 318 6.48 12.09 8.61
N ASN A 319 6.35 13.02 9.54
CA ASN A 319 7.40 13.33 10.50
C ASN A 319 7.74 12.13 11.38
N HIS A 320 6.75 11.42 11.89
CA HIS A 320 6.96 10.22 12.69
C HIS A 320 7.69 9.10 11.93
N ILE A 321 7.33 8.87 10.66
CA ILE A 321 8.02 7.90 9.80
C ILE A 321 9.50 8.27 9.66
N ILE A 322 9.81 9.55 9.47
CA ILE A 322 11.17 10.05 9.39
C ILE A 322 11.93 9.86 10.73
N ASP A 323 11.28 10.16 11.84
CA ASP A 323 11.85 10.06 13.19
C ASP A 323 12.21 8.61 13.56
N VAL A 324 11.45 7.61 13.10
CA VAL A 324 11.77 6.19 13.28
C VAL A 324 12.76 5.64 12.23
N GLY A 325 13.34 6.52 11.39
CA GLY A 325 14.37 6.18 10.41
C GLY A 325 13.88 5.54 9.12
N MET A 326 12.59 5.72 8.81
CA MET A 326 11.96 5.25 7.58
C MET A 326 11.78 6.40 6.58
N VAL A 327 11.33 6.07 5.36
CA VAL A 327 11.07 7.02 4.27
C VAL A 327 9.57 7.04 3.97
N PRO A 328 8.88 8.17 4.14
CA PRO A 328 7.50 8.30 3.71
C PRO A 328 7.42 8.20 2.18
N PHE A 329 6.67 7.22 1.69
CA PHE A 329 6.34 7.05 0.29
C PHE A 329 4.85 7.34 0.11
N VAL A 330 4.53 8.57 -0.24
CA VAL A 330 3.18 9.13 -0.29
C VAL A 330 2.65 9.04 -1.72
N TYR A 331 1.65 8.21 -1.94
CA TYR A 331 1.00 8.06 -3.24
C TYR A 331 -0.30 8.87 -3.27
N THR A 332 -0.36 9.88 -4.14
CA THR A 332 -1.51 10.75 -4.28
C THR A 332 -2.42 10.22 -5.39
N GLU A 333 -3.58 9.71 -5.02
CA GLU A 333 -4.58 9.26 -5.98
C GLU A 333 -5.44 10.45 -6.46
N GLY A 334 -5.61 10.55 -7.78
CA GLY A 334 -6.30 11.66 -8.42
C GLY A 334 -5.50 12.96 -8.49
N PRO A 335 -6.16 14.11 -8.82
CA PRO A 335 -5.50 15.40 -8.99
C PRO A 335 -5.12 16.06 -7.67
N TYR A 336 -3.89 16.58 -7.59
CA TYR A 336 -3.33 17.21 -6.39
C TYR A 336 -2.76 18.61 -6.59
N ASN A 337 -3.15 19.31 -7.68
CA ASN A 337 -2.58 20.61 -8.04
C ASN A 337 -2.78 21.68 -6.95
N SER A 338 -3.96 21.75 -6.31
CA SER A 338 -4.23 22.73 -5.24
C SER A 338 -3.57 22.37 -3.91
N ARG A 339 -3.18 21.11 -3.71
CA ARG A 339 -2.61 20.58 -2.46
C ARG A 339 -1.09 20.68 -2.39
N VAL A 340 -0.40 20.88 -3.52
CA VAL A 340 1.06 20.91 -3.61
C VAL A 340 1.70 21.90 -2.61
N LYS A 341 1.03 23.01 -2.31
CA LYS A 341 1.48 24.00 -1.32
C LYS A 341 1.69 23.40 0.10
N TYR A 342 0.80 22.51 0.53
CA TYR A 342 0.92 21.81 1.82
C TYR A 342 2.03 20.76 1.78
N LEU A 343 2.13 20.00 0.70
CA LEU A 343 3.11 18.92 0.55
C LEU A 343 4.56 19.41 0.64
N ALA A 344 4.80 20.71 0.45
CA ALA A 344 6.11 21.34 0.60
C ALA A 344 6.55 21.51 2.08
N GLU A 345 5.62 21.39 3.03
CA GLU A 345 5.84 21.64 4.47
C GLU A 345 6.37 20.38 5.18
N VAL A 346 7.46 19.79 4.67
CA VAL A 346 8.07 18.56 5.20
C VAL A 346 9.60 18.69 5.25
N PRO A 347 10.31 17.84 6.03
CA PRO A 347 11.77 17.82 6.08
C PRO A 347 12.39 17.55 4.70
N THR A 348 13.33 18.42 4.29
CA THR A 348 13.97 18.40 2.98
C THR A 348 14.73 17.09 2.71
N GLY A 349 14.51 16.49 1.54
CA GLY A 349 15.22 15.30 1.06
C GLY A 349 14.90 14.02 1.86
N LYS A 350 13.70 13.94 2.45
CA LYS A 350 13.27 12.81 3.29
C LYS A 350 12.00 12.12 2.80
N VAL A 351 11.26 12.72 1.87
CA VAL A 351 9.93 12.25 1.43
C VAL A 351 9.92 11.97 -0.05
N VAL A 352 9.23 10.93 -0.47
CA VAL A 352 8.90 10.64 -1.86
C VAL A 352 7.40 10.84 -2.06
N TYR A 353 7.03 11.79 -2.92
CA TYR A 353 5.65 11.95 -3.39
C TYR A 353 5.49 11.33 -4.77
N SER A 354 4.65 10.32 -4.86
CA SER A 354 4.28 9.66 -6.12
C SER A 354 2.91 10.18 -6.58
N PHE A 355 2.89 10.89 -7.69
CA PHE A 355 1.70 11.53 -8.21
C PHE A 355 1.05 10.71 -9.32
N GLU A 356 -0.28 10.56 -9.22
CA GLU A 356 -1.08 10.07 -10.33
C GLU A 356 -1.33 11.19 -11.34
N ASP A 357 -1.83 12.34 -10.87
CA ASP A 357 -2.18 13.50 -11.71
C ASP A 357 -1.78 14.82 -11.05
N VAL A 358 -0.80 15.50 -11.65
CA VAL A 358 -0.35 16.83 -11.26
C VAL A 358 0.38 17.49 -12.44
N ASP A 359 0.33 18.83 -12.54
CA ASP A 359 1.15 19.54 -13.52
C ASP A 359 2.64 19.45 -13.18
N PRO A 360 3.48 18.84 -14.06
CA PRO A 360 4.88 18.59 -13.77
C PRO A 360 5.72 19.85 -13.58
N VAL A 361 5.36 20.97 -14.23
CA VAL A 361 6.09 22.25 -14.07
C VAL A 361 5.79 22.86 -12.70
N SER A 362 4.52 22.90 -12.33
CA SER A 362 4.07 23.43 -11.06
C SER A 362 4.60 22.61 -9.87
N VAL A 363 4.54 21.28 -9.95
CA VAL A 363 5.03 20.42 -8.88
C VAL A 363 6.56 20.52 -8.73
N LYS A 364 7.32 20.58 -9.84
CA LYS A 364 8.78 20.78 -9.77
C LYS A 364 9.13 22.11 -9.13
N LYS A 365 8.41 23.18 -9.49
CA LYS A 365 8.58 24.50 -8.88
C LYS A 365 8.32 24.51 -7.38
N ALA A 366 7.27 23.81 -6.94
CA ALA A 366 6.86 23.83 -5.53
C ALA A 366 7.65 22.83 -4.65
N LEU A 367 7.92 21.62 -5.13
CA LEU A 367 8.51 20.55 -4.32
C LEU A 367 9.97 20.25 -4.66
N GLY A 368 10.50 20.68 -5.81
CA GLY A 368 11.79 20.23 -6.30
C GLY A 368 12.99 20.55 -5.39
N ALA A 369 12.86 21.52 -4.47
CA ALA A 369 13.86 21.83 -3.45
C ALA A 369 13.57 21.15 -2.09
N THR A 370 12.46 20.43 -1.94
CA THR A 370 12.01 19.90 -0.65
C THR A 370 11.87 18.39 -0.66
N ALA A 371 11.20 17.82 -1.67
CA ALA A 371 10.87 16.40 -1.70
C ALA A 371 11.18 15.76 -3.06
N CYS A 372 11.37 14.45 -3.05
CA CYS A 372 11.52 13.66 -4.26
C CYS A 372 10.15 13.48 -4.94
N ILE A 373 10.09 13.77 -6.24
CA ILE A 373 8.90 13.62 -7.07
C ILE A 373 8.99 12.30 -7.81
N GLN A 374 7.89 11.56 -7.86
CA GLN A 374 7.77 10.30 -8.59
C GLN A 374 6.46 10.27 -9.38
N GLY A 375 6.38 9.45 -10.44
CA GLY A 375 5.13 9.21 -11.17
C GLY A 375 4.92 10.14 -12.36
N ILE A 376 3.66 10.54 -12.53
CA ILE A 376 3.14 11.52 -13.52
C ILE A 376 3.07 10.99 -14.96
N PHE A 377 3.82 9.94 -15.33
CA PHE A 377 3.73 9.47 -16.73
C PHE A 377 2.32 8.96 -17.02
N PRO A 378 1.64 9.50 -18.08
CA PRO A 378 0.23 9.20 -18.36
C PRO A 378 0.07 7.81 -18.97
N VAL A 379 -0.55 6.89 -18.21
CA VAL A 379 -0.68 5.47 -18.58
C VAL A 379 -1.45 5.23 -19.88
N TYR A 380 -2.37 6.12 -20.26
CA TYR A 380 -3.13 5.99 -21.51
C TYR A 380 -2.21 5.91 -22.75
N LEU A 381 -1.03 6.52 -22.70
CA LEU A 381 -0.05 6.43 -23.79
C LEU A 381 0.49 5.01 -23.95
N LEU A 382 0.59 4.24 -22.88
CA LEU A 382 1.03 2.85 -22.95
C LEU A 382 -0.04 1.94 -23.59
N HIS A 383 -1.32 2.29 -23.42
CA HIS A 383 -2.43 1.51 -23.97
C HIS A 383 -2.78 1.90 -25.40
N TYR A 384 -2.86 3.21 -25.68
CA TYR A 384 -3.43 3.73 -26.92
C TYR A 384 -2.46 4.54 -27.76
N GLY A 385 -1.34 5.00 -27.17
CA GLY A 385 -0.34 5.80 -27.83
C GLY A 385 0.44 5.06 -28.89
N LYS A 386 1.15 5.82 -29.74
CA LYS A 386 2.21 5.33 -30.60
C LYS A 386 3.53 5.36 -29.84
N LYS A 387 4.49 4.51 -30.24
CA LYS A 387 5.81 4.41 -29.61
C LYS A 387 6.52 5.79 -29.52
N GLU A 388 6.42 6.60 -30.56
CA GLU A 388 7.03 7.94 -30.62
C GLU A 388 6.43 8.87 -29.54
N GLN A 389 5.11 8.82 -29.31
CA GLN A 389 4.44 9.62 -28.28
C GLN A 389 4.89 9.22 -26.87
N VAL A 390 5.12 7.93 -26.64
CA VAL A 390 5.69 7.44 -25.37
C VAL A 390 7.10 7.98 -25.17
N ILE A 391 7.95 7.90 -26.21
CA ILE A 391 9.33 8.40 -26.17
C ILE A 391 9.37 9.91 -25.89
N ASP A 392 8.54 10.68 -26.62
CA ASP A 392 8.48 12.14 -26.47
C ASP A 392 8.02 12.55 -25.07
N GLU A 393 7.01 11.88 -24.50
CA GLU A 393 6.51 12.16 -23.16
C GLU A 393 7.53 11.79 -22.08
N VAL A 394 8.21 10.65 -22.20
CA VAL A 394 9.31 10.30 -21.28
C VAL A 394 10.38 11.37 -21.27
N LYS A 395 10.82 11.84 -22.44
CA LYS A 395 11.84 12.91 -22.57
C LYS A 395 11.34 14.21 -21.95
N ARG A 396 10.09 14.61 -22.26
CA ARG A 396 9.47 15.82 -21.70
C ARG A 396 9.46 15.81 -20.18
N LEU A 397 9.07 14.71 -19.55
CA LEU A 397 9.06 14.59 -18.09
C LEU A 397 10.49 14.62 -17.49
N ILE A 398 11.45 13.96 -18.13
CA ILE A 398 12.85 13.99 -17.71
C ILE A 398 13.41 15.41 -17.78
N ASP A 399 13.14 16.15 -18.86
CA ASP A 399 13.61 17.52 -19.05
C ASP A 399 13.06 18.49 -18.00
N ILE A 400 11.80 18.27 -17.56
CA ILE A 400 11.17 19.11 -16.54
C ILE A 400 11.59 18.71 -15.12
N LEU A 401 11.58 17.42 -14.81
CA LEU A 401 11.62 16.95 -13.43
C LEU A 401 13.02 16.55 -12.94
N ALA A 402 13.90 16.11 -13.83
CA ALA A 402 15.19 15.57 -13.43
C ALA A 402 16.29 16.62 -13.13
N PRO A 403 16.31 17.84 -13.72
CA PRO A 403 17.34 18.83 -13.40
C PRO A 403 17.40 19.17 -11.92
N GLY A 404 18.62 19.17 -11.33
CA GLY A 404 18.86 19.40 -9.91
C GLY A 404 18.53 18.19 -9.02
N GLY A 405 18.24 17.02 -9.58
CA GLY A 405 17.90 15.82 -8.83
C GLY A 405 16.44 15.77 -8.35
N GLY A 406 16.14 14.83 -7.43
CA GLY A 406 14.82 14.74 -6.81
C GLY A 406 13.73 14.17 -7.71
N TYR A 407 14.07 13.33 -8.71
CA TYR A 407 13.09 12.69 -9.56
C TYR A 407 13.35 11.19 -9.69
N ILE A 408 12.27 10.40 -9.53
CA ILE A 408 12.22 8.95 -9.80
C ILE A 408 11.14 8.71 -10.85
N PHE A 409 11.50 8.08 -11.96
CA PHE A 409 10.53 7.78 -13.01
C PHE A 409 9.66 6.57 -12.65
N THR A 410 8.36 6.73 -12.77
CA THR A 410 7.35 5.67 -12.85
C THR A 410 6.11 6.21 -13.55
N THR A 411 5.12 5.38 -13.77
CA THR A 411 3.80 5.79 -14.27
C THR A 411 2.96 6.42 -13.15
N GLY A 412 2.00 7.26 -13.49
CA GLY A 412 1.06 7.84 -12.52
C GLY A 412 0.15 6.80 -11.87
N ALA A 413 -0.22 5.75 -12.62
CA ALA A 413 -1.05 4.64 -12.16
C ALA A 413 -0.57 3.31 -12.75
N GLY A 414 -1.24 2.20 -12.41
CA GLY A 414 -0.99 0.89 -13.00
C GLY A 414 -1.31 0.87 -14.50
N TYR A 415 -0.50 0.19 -15.31
CA TYR A 415 -0.67 0.11 -16.78
C TYR A 415 -1.06 -1.29 -17.29
N ASP A 416 -1.69 -2.04 -16.50
CA ASP A 416 -2.19 -3.42 -16.64
C ASP A 416 -2.06 -4.08 -18.04
N GLN A 417 -2.95 -3.80 -18.98
CA GLN A 417 -2.97 -4.38 -20.33
C GLN A 417 -2.31 -3.45 -21.37
N ALA A 418 -1.22 -2.79 -21.01
CA ALA A 418 -0.46 -1.93 -21.90
C ALA A 418 0.18 -2.73 -23.06
N LYS A 419 0.45 -2.05 -24.17
CA LYS A 419 1.18 -2.65 -25.30
C LYS A 419 2.64 -2.90 -24.93
N PRO A 420 3.15 -4.13 -25.07
CA PRO A 420 4.54 -4.45 -24.72
C PRO A 420 5.59 -3.56 -25.38
N GLU A 421 5.39 -3.19 -26.66
CA GLU A 421 6.29 -2.31 -27.40
C GLU A 421 6.33 -0.88 -26.81
N ASN A 422 5.24 -0.40 -26.23
CA ASN A 422 5.18 0.90 -25.56
C ASN A 422 5.86 0.86 -24.18
N VAL A 423 5.66 -0.23 -23.43
CA VAL A 423 6.34 -0.45 -22.14
C VAL A 423 7.86 -0.55 -22.35
N GLU A 424 8.31 -1.31 -23.34
CA GLU A 424 9.73 -1.40 -23.71
C GLU A 424 10.30 -0.03 -24.09
N ALA A 425 9.60 0.73 -24.95
CA ALA A 425 10.02 2.06 -25.34
C ALA A 425 10.14 3.02 -24.15
N MET A 426 9.23 2.93 -23.20
CA MET A 426 9.28 3.72 -21.96
C MET A 426 10.55 3.43 -21.16
N PHE A 427 10.80 2.16 -20.82
CA PHE A 427 11.97 1.76 -20.04
C PHE A 427 13.29 2.10 -20.75
N ASP A 428 13.39 1.81 -22.05
CA ASP A 428 14.60 2.08 -22.83
C ASP A 428 14.89 3.56 -22.95
N THR A 429 13.84 4.38 -23.10
CA THR A 429 14.01 5.83 -23.19
C THR A 429 14.53 6.41 -21.87
N VAL A 430 13.97 5.99 -20.72
CA VAL A 430 14.49 6.45 -19.42
C VAL A 430 15.96 6.04 -19.23
N LYS A 431 16.31 4.79 -19.56
CA LYS A 431 17.68 4.27 -19.42
C LYS A 431 18.71 4.98 -20.31
N THR A 432 18.28 5.40 -21.49
CA THR A 432 19.18 6.03 -22.48
C THR A 432 19.23 7.55 -22.36
N TYR A 433 18.06 8.20 -22.32
CA TYR A 433 17.92 9.65 -22.28
C TYR A 433 18.08 10.22 -20.86
N GLY A 434 17.78 9.44 -19.83
CA GLY A 434 17.91 9.85 -18.43
C GLY A 434 19.32 9.88 -17.87
N LYS A 435 20.35 9.57 -18.66
CA LYS A 435 21.78 9.66 -18.26
C LYS A 435 22.17 11.11 -18.00
N ARG A 436 22.98 11.35 -16.96
CA ARG A 436 23.46 12.67 -16.52
C ARG A 436 24.97 12.73 -16.60
#